data_6265827b3a63561538945a98144cb511
#
_entry.id   6265827b3a63561538945a98144cb511
#
_cell.length_a   1.000
_cell.length_b   1.000
_cell.length_c   1.000
_cell.angle_alpha   90.00
_cell.angle_beta   90.00
_cell.angle_gamma   90.00
#
_symmetry.space_group_name_H-M   'P 1'
#
loop_
_entity.id
_entity.type
_entity.pdbx_description
1 polymer ?
#
loop_
_entity_poly.entity_id
_entity_poly.type
_entity_poly.pdbx_seq_one_letter_code
_entity_poly.pdbx_strand_id
1 'polypeptide(L)'
;IYKAVYTGMPVVSKVVTVSGSGVIEPKNLECPIGTPITALFDACGGLKEETYKLIMGGPMMGLAQYNLDVTVGKGTGAMLAFAGDEEQYEENPQCIRCGKCVGVCPMRLEPVFMYKYLMKGDVDTWQNTLHGMDCIECGACAYTCPARLPLTHAFRMGKQKVNNARMAAKAKAEAEKAAAEKKEA
;
A
#
# COMPACT_ATOMS: atom_id res chain seq x y z
N ILE A 1 20.65 -10.46 3.28
CA ILE A 1 20.84 -11.88 2.92
C ILE A 1 22.24 -12.34 3.37
N TYR A 2 23.34 -11.69 2.94
CA TYR A 2 24.71 -12.11 3.28
C TYR A 2 24.90 -12.35 4.80
N LYS A 3 24.58 -11.34 5.64
CA LYS A 3 24.68 -11.48 7.11
C LYS A 3 23.84 -12.64 7.64
N ALA A 4 22.62 -12.83 7.13
CA ALA A 4 21.75 -13.91 7.59
C ALA A 4 22.33 -15.30 7.28
N VAL A 5 22.94 -15.46 6.10
CA VAL A 5 23.51 -16.74 5.68
C VAL A 5 24.81 -17.04 6.43
N TYR A 6 25.72 -16.07 6.55
CA TYR A 6 27.07 -16.30 7.13
C TYR A 6 27.14 -16.16 8.64
N THR A 7 26.28 -15.35 9.24
CA THR A 7 26.35 -15.05 10.69
C THR A 7 25.09 -15.45 11.46
N GLY A 8 24.04 -15.94 10.78
CA GLY A 8 22.75 -16.22 11.42
C GLY A 8 22.00 -14.95 11.89
N MET A 9 22.53 -13.75 11.61
CA MET A 9 21.97 -12.50 12.10
C MET A 9 20.72 -12.11 11.29
N PRO A 10 19.55 -11.96 11.91
CA PRO A 10 18.36 -11.47 11.22
C PRO A 10 18.52 -10.01 10.81
N VAL A 11 17.59 -9.52 9.98
CA VAL A 11 17.53 -8.09 9.62
C VAL A 11 17.05 -7.29 10.83
N VAL A 12 17.97 -6.59 11.49
CA VAL A 12 17.72 -5.77 12.69
C VAL A 12 17.80 -4.27 12.43
N SER A 13 18.50 -3.87 11.36
CA SER A 13 18.58 -2.48 10.88
C SER A 13 18.41 -2.42 9.37
N LYS A 14 18.07 -1.26 8.86
CA LYS A 14 18.02 -1.01 7.43
C LYS A 14 18.19 0.47 7.12
N VAL A 15 18.55 0.77 5.87
CA VAL A 15 18.57 2.13 5.37
C VAL A 15 17.17 2.51 4.91
N VAL A 16 16.69 3.66 5.37
CA VAL A 16 15.41 4.27 5.01
C VAL A 16 15.69 5.64 4.41
N THR A 17 15.13 5.90 3.24
CA THR A 17 15.19 7.21 2.60
C THR A 17 14.10 8.11 3.18
N VAL A 18 14.47 9.24 3.74
CA VAL A 18 13.53 10.29 4.18
C VAL A 18 13.64 11.46 3.22
N SER A 19 12.54 11.78 2.51
CA SER A 19 12.55 12.77 1.43
C SER A 19 11.16 13.37 1.19
N GLY A 20 11.08 14.29 0.23
CA GLY A 20 9.85 14.98 -0.17
C GLY A 20 9.91 16.48 0.11
N SER A 21 8.99 17.23 -0.48
CA SER A 21 8.95 18.69 -0.35
C SER A 21 8.69 19.18 1.09
N GLY A 22 8.07 18.31 1.92
CA GLY A 22 7.77 18.58 3.34
C GLY A 22 8.91 18.28 4.31
N VAL A 23 10.04 17.66 3.85
CA VAL A 23 11.20 17.41 4.71
C VAL A 23 12.19 18.58 4.61
N ILE A 24 12.76 19.00 5.74
CA ILE A 24 13.71 20.12 5.75
C ILE A 24 15.06 19.69 5.14
N GLU A 25 15.63 18.57 5.61
CA GLU A 25 16.91 18.05 5.14
C GLU A 25 16.77 16.57 4.72
N PRO A 26 16.47 16.27 3.44
CA PRO A 26 16.34 14.90 2.97
C PRO A 26 17.64 14.09 3.16
N LYS A 27 17.51 12.88 3.74
CA LYS A 27 18.65 12.01 4.05
C LYS A 27 18.30 10.52 3.86
N ASN A 28 19.34 9.71 3.70
CA ASN A 28 19.27 8.27 3.88
C ASN A 28 19.78 7.95 5.29
N LEU A 29 18.93 7.33 6.10
CA LEU A 29 19.23 7.04 7.50
C LEU A 29 19.30 5.52 7.71
N GLU A 30 20.38 5.01 8.31
CA GLU A 30 20.38 3.66 8.83
C GLU A 30 19.73 3.66 10.22
N CYS A 31 18.68 2.88 10.39
CA CYS A 31 17.95 2.82 11.66
C CYS A 31 17.57 1.37 12.01
N PRO A 32 17.47 1.04 13.29
CA PRO A 32 16.90 -0.21 13.76
C PRO A 32 15.43 -0.36 13.34
N ILE A 33 15.00 -1.61 13.13
CA ILE A 33 13.59 -1.92 12.95
C ILE A 33 12.86 -1.62 14.26
N GLY A 34 11.70 -0.97 14.17
CA GLY A 34 10.95 -0.48 15.34
C GLY A 34 11.20 0.98 15.68
N THR A 35 12.12 1.67 14.99
CA THR A 35 12.35 3.11 15.18
C THR A 35 11.07 3.88 14.83
N PRO A 36 10.56 4.77 15.70
CA PRO A 36 9.43 5.64 15.39
C PRO A 36 9.73 6.53 14.17
N ILE A 37 8.75 6.75 13.29
CA ILE A 37 8.97 7.59 12.11
C ILE A 37 9.22 9.06 12.47
N THR A 38 8.72 9.53 13.61
CA THR A 38 9.02 10.87 14.16
C THR A 38 10.50 11.08 14.33
N ALA A 39 11.22 10.11 14.91
CA ALA A 39 12.67 10.18 15.10
C ALA A 39 13.44 10.28 13.76
N LEU A 40 12.90 9.68 12.67
CA LEU A 40 13.49 9.82 11.35
C LEU A 40 13.33 11.24 10.80
N PHE A 41 12.15 11.84 10.96
CA PHE A 41 11.90 13.22 10.55
C PHE A 41 12.72 14.20 11.39
N ASP A 42 12.82 13.99 12.70
CA ASP A 42 13.64 14.82 13.61
C ASP A 42 15.11 14.80 13.18
N ALA A 43 15.66 13.63 12.83
CA ALA A 43 17.03 13.48 12.31
C ALA A 43 17.25 14.18 10.95
N CYS A 44 16.16 14.49 10.24
CA CYS A 44 16.13 15.24 8.98
C CYS A 44 15.78 16.72 9.18
N GLY A 45 15.92 17.26 10.39
CA GLY A 45 15.61 18.66 10.72
C GLY A 45 14.13 18.95 10.94
N GLY A 46 13.27 17.92 10.90
CA GLY A 46 11.83 18.03 11.08
C GLY A 46 11.03 18.11 9.78
N LEU A 47 9.72 18.30 9.95
CA LEU A 47 8.76 18.54 8.86
C LEU A 47 8.45 20.02 8.75
N LYS A 48 8.19 20.49 7.54
CA LYS A 48 7.67 21.86 7.30
C LYS A 48 6.23 21.98 7.76
N GLU A 49 5.81 23.17 8.17
CA GLU A 49 4.45 23.42 8.67
C GLU A 49 3.36 23.10 7.63
N GLU A 50 3.65 23.34 6.33
CA GLU A 50 2.70 23.07 5.24
C GLU A 50 2.64 21.59 4.84
N THR A 51 3.25 20.69 5.61
CA THR A 51 3.22 19.25 5.30
C THR A 51 1.81 18.70 5.51
N TYR A 52 1.20 18.22 4.42
CA TYR A 52 -0.17 17.72 4.42
C TYR A 52 -0.27 16.22 4.17
N LYS A 53 0.79 15.57 3.65
CA LYS A 53 0.74 14.16 3.27
C LYS A 53 2.03 13.44 3.60
N LEU A 54 1.89 12.29 4.25
CA LEU A 54 2.99 11.37 4.56
C LEU A 54 2.75 10.04 3.86
N ILE A 55 3.79 9.49 3.25
CA ILE A 55 3.74 8.18 2.58
C ILE A 55 4.86 7.30 3.12
N MET A 56 4.49 6.12 3.64
CA MET A 56 5.43 5.06 3.95
C MET A 56 5.65 4.19 2.72
N GLY A 57 6.84 4.24 2.15
CA GLY A 57 7.22 3.57 0.90
C GLY A 57 7.43 4.53 -0.25
N GLY A 58 7.45 4.02 -1.47
CA GLY A 58 7.64 4.83 -2.67
C GLY A 58 6.39 5.63 -3.07
N PRO A 59 6.52 6.66 -3.93
CA PRO A 59 5.40 7.55 -4.27
C PRO A 59 4.26 6.85 -5.01
N MET A 60 4.52 5.77 -5.74
CA MET A 60 3.49 5.03 -6.49
C MET A 60 2.86 3.91 -5.70
N MET A 61 3.62 3.21 -4.86
CA MET A 61 3.19 2.01 -4.14
C MET A 61 3.07 2.21 -2.62
N GLY A 62 3.58 3.31 -2.09
CA GLY A 62 3.55 3.59 -0.66
C GLY A 62 2.13 3.74 -0.10
N LEU A 63 2.04 3.63 1.21
CA LEU A 63 0.79 3.80 1.95
C LEU A 63 0.78 5.17 2.62
N ALA A 64 -0.26 5.95 2.36
CA ALA A 64 -0.48 7.21 3.06
C ALA A 64 -0.69 6.94 4.56
N GLN A 65 -0.02 7.73 5.38
CA GLN A 65 -0.11 7.66 6.83
C GLN A 65 -0.99 8.80 7.33
N TYR A 66 -1.93 8.50 8.20
CA TYR A 66 -2.86 9.48 8.80
C TYR A 66 -2.41 9.91 10.20
N ASN A 67 -1.43 9.22 10.77
CA ASN A 67 -0.80 9.57 12.04
C ASN A 67 0.70 9.28 12.01
N LEU A 68 1.41 9.73 13.03
CA LEU A 68 2.85 9.54 13.22
C LEU A 68 3.18 8.37 14.17
N ASP A 69 2.18 7.71 14.74
CA ASP A 69 2.35 6.60 15.69
C ASP A 69 2.64 5.28 14.99
N VAL A 70 3.56 5.32 14.04
CA VAL A 70 4.01 4.14 13.29
C VAL A 70 5.52 4.00 13.39
N THR A 71 6.00 2.79 13.21
CA THR A 71 7.42 2.47 13.32
C THR A 71 7.96 1.88 12.04
N VAL A 72 9.27 1.97 11.85
CA VAL A 72 9.98 1.35 10.74
C VAL A 72 9.87 -0.17 10.81
N GLY A 73 9.28 -0.77 9.81
CA GLY A 73 9.20 -2.22 9.63
C GLY A 73 10.25 -2.76 8.66
N LYS A 74 10.31 -4.09 8.53
CA LYS A 74 11.20 -4.75 7.54
C LYS A 74 10.93 -4.30 6.11
N GLY A 75 9.67 -3.98 5.78
CA GLY A 75 9.25 -3.53 4.45
C GLY A 75 9.43 -2.02 4.19
N THR A 76 9.69 -1.21 5.22
CA THR A 76 9.80 0.25 5.09
C THR A 76 11.09 0.63 4.37
N GLY A 77 11.01 1.09 3.12
CA GLY A 77 12.16 1.53 2.32
C GLY A 77 12.32 3.04 2.25
N ALA A 78 11.22 3.78 2.43
CA ALA A 78 11.23 5.23 2.40
C ALA A 78 10.11 5.80 3.28
N MET A 79 10.32 7.05 3.72
CA MET A 79 9.31 7.94 4.30
C MET A 79 9.31 9.22 3.48
N LEU A 80 8.19 9.51 2.84
CA LEU A 80 8.03 10.70 2.00
C LEU A 80 7.04 11.66 2.65
N ALA A 81 7.40 12.94 2.69
CA ALA A 81 6.53 14.00 3.19
C ALA A 81 6.34 15.06 2.08
N PHE A 82 5.10 15.44 1.85
CA PHE A 82 4.72 16.41 0.83
C PHE A 82 4.12 17.65 1.49
N ALA A 83 4.57 18.83 1.04
CA ALA A 83 4.12 20.14 1.49
C ALA A 83 3.62 20.96 0.30
N GLY A 84 2.68 21.87 0.55
CA GLY A 84 2.09 22.74 -0.46
C GLY A 84 1.01 22.05 -1.32
N ASP A 85 0.44 22.81 -2.25
CA ASP A 85 -0.65 22.37 -3.13
C ASP A 85 -0.17 21.54 -4.34
N GLU A 86 0.81 20.66 -4.15
CA GLU A 86 1.35 19.84 -5.25
C GLU A 86 0.32 18.84 -5.82
N GLU A 87 -0.74 18.57 -5.09
CA GLU A 87 -1.84 17.71 -5.56
C GLU A 87 -3.16 18.46 -5.57
N GLN A 88 -3.68 18.74 -6.76
CA GLN A 88 -5.09 19.11 -6.91
C GLN A 88 -5.95 17.86 -6.69
N TYR A 89 -6.64 17.83 -5.58
CA TYR A 89 -7.64 16.80 -5.29
C TYR A 89 -8.94 17.16 -6.01
N GLU A 90 -9.42 16.26 -6.86
CA GLU A 90 -10.80 16.31 -7.34
C GLU A 90 -11.66 15.47 -6.39
N GLU A 91 -12.69 16.08 -5.78
CA GLU A 91 -13.56 15.39 -4.82
C GLU A 91 -14.31 14.21 -5.45
N ASN A 92 -14.65 14.30 -6.74
CA ASN A 92 -15.38 13.27 -7.47
C ASN A 92 -14.73 12.97 -8.83
N PRO A 93 -13.57 12.31 -8.87
CA PRO A 93 -12.89 12.02 -10.13
C PRO A 93 -13.70 11.06 -10.99
N GLN A 94 -13.99 11.45 -12.24
CA GLN A 94 -14.76 10.63 -13.17
C GLN A 94 -13.89 10.06 -14.29
N CYS A 95 -14.10 8.78 -14.58
CA CYS A 95 -13.39 8.10 -15.66
C CYS A 95 -13.80 8.63 -17.03
N ILE A 96 -12.85 9.18 -17.79
CA ILE A 96 -13.06 9.65 -19.17
C ILE A 96 -12.90 8.54 -20.23
N ARG A 97 -12.69 7.30 -19.82
CA ARG A 97 -12.58 6.09 -20.68
C ARG A 97 -11.45 6.17 -21.73
N CYS A 98 -10.35 6.84 -21.42
CA CYS A 98 -9.22 7.01 -22.36
C CYS A 98 -8.37 5.74 -22.59
N GLY A 99 -8.51 4.69 -21.78
CA GLY A 99 -7.78 3.42 -21.91
C GLY A 99 -6.32 3.44 -21.48
N LYS A 100 -5.74 4.57 -21.09
CA LYS A 100 -4.31 4.67 -20.71
C LYS A 100 -3.90 3.68 -19.61
N CYS A 101 -4.76 3.46 -18.61
CA CYS A 101 -4.51 2.53 -17.52
C CYS A 101 -4.38 1.06 -17.99
N VAL A 102 -5.09 0.68 -19.05
CA VAL A 102 -4.97 -0.66 -19.67
C VAL A 102 -3.62 -0.78 -20.37
N GLY A 103 -3.25 0.22 -21.18
CA GLY A 103 -2.00 0.22 -21.96
C GLY A 103 -0.73 0.16 -21.11
N VAL A 104 -0.75 0.67 -19.87
CA VAL A 104 0.43 0.68 -18.99
C VAL A 104 0.46 -0.49 -17.98
N CYS A 105 -0.56 -1.35 -17.97
CA CYS A 105 -0.62 -2.44 -17.01
C CYS A 105 0.41 -3.54 -17.34
N PRO A 106 1.42 -3.78 -16.48
CA PRO A 106 2.43 -4.81 -16.74
C PRO A 106 1.84 -6.23 -16.69
N MET A 107 0.73 -6.40 -15.97
CA MET A 107 0.00 -7.67 -15.85
C MET A 107 -1.09 -7.83 -16.93
N ARG A 108 -1.20 -6.87 -17.86
CA ARG A 108 -2.21 -6.85 -18.93
C ARG A 108 -3.65 -6.98 -18.44
N LEU A 109 -3.92 -6.44 -17.26
CA LEU A 109 -5.27 -6.36 -16.68
C LEU A 109 -6.04 -5.17 -17.25
N GLU A 110 -7.32 -5.11 -16.92
CA GLU A 110 -8.24 -4.04 -17.33
C GLU A 110 -8.62 -3.11 -16.15
N PRO A 111 -7.73 -2.21 -15.68
CA PRO A 111 -7.93 -1.41 -14.48
C PRO A 111 -9.23 -0.58 -14.49
N VAL A 112 -9.67 -0.12 -15.65
CA VAL A 112 -10.90 0.67 -15.78
C VAL A 112 -12.13 -0.16 -15.41
N PHE A 113 -12.22 -1.41 -15.86
CA PHE A 113 -13.33 -2.30 -15.51
C PHE A 113 -13.19 -2.81 -14.08
N MET A 114 -12.00 -3.19 -13.66
CA MET A 114 -11.70 -3.58 -12.29
C MET A 114 -12.19 -2.51 -11.29
N TYR A 115 -11.87 -1.24 -11.52
CA TYR A 115 -12.34 -0.13 -10.69
C TYR A 115 -13.85 -0.02 -10.68
N LYS A 116 -14.49 -0.05 -11.87
CA LYS A 116 -15.94 0.05 -12.03
C LYS A 116 -16.69 -1.03 -11.24
N TYR A 117 -16.24 -2.28 -11.29
CA TYR A 117 -16.89 -3.38 -10.57
C TYR A 117 -16.67 -3.28 -9.06
N LEU A 118 -15.49 -2.88 -8.60
CA LEU A 118 -15.27 -2.62 -7.18
C LEU A 118 -16.14 -1.48 -6.63
N MET A 119 -16.33 -0.40 -7.40
CA MET A 119 -17.21 0.71 -6.99
C MET A 119 -18.68 0.29 -6.92
N LYS A 120 -19.07 -0.70 -7.71
CA LYS A 120 -20.41 -1.33 -7.62
C LYS A 120 -20.54 -2.34 -6.46
N GLY A 121 -19.45 -2.67 -5.79
CA GLY A 121 -19.42 -3.71 -4.75
C GLY A 121 -19.35 -5.14 -5.29
N ASP A 122 -19.26 -5.33 -6.60
CA ASP A 122 -19.17 -6.64 -7.26
C ASP A 122 -17.72 -7.18 -7.19
N VAL A 123 -17.38 -7.69 -6.01
CA VAL A 123 -16.05 -8.26 -5.73
C VAL A 123 -15.88 -9.60 -6.42
N ASP A 124 -16.96 -10.33 -6.66
CA ASP A 124 -16.91 -11.66 -7.30
C ASP A 124 -16.49 -11.55 -8.76
N THR A 125 -17.15 -10.71 -9.56
CA THR A 125 -16.73 -10.42 -10.94
C THR A 125 -15.31 -9.86 -10.99
N TRP A 126 -14.97 -8.97 -10.06
CA TRP A 126 -13.63 -8.40 -9.98
C TRP A 126 -12.56 -9.47 -9.75
N GLN A 127 -12.82 -10.44 -8.85
CA GLN A 127 -11.86 -11.51 -8.54
C GLN A 127 -11.78 -12.55 -9.66
N ASN A 128 -12.94 -13.09 -10.09
CA ASN A 128 -13.00 -14.30 -10.89
C ASN A 128 -12.98 -14.03 -12.40
N THR A 129 -13.56 -12.92 -12.87
CA THR A 129 -13.63 -12.57 -14.30
C THR A 129 -12.52 -11.60 -14.69
N LEU A 130 -12.25 -10.59 -13.86
CA LEU A 130 -11.27 -9.56 -14.16
C LEU A 130 -9.89 -9.83 -13.55
N HIS A 131 -9.72 -10.97 -12.92
CA HIS A 131 -8.44 -11.42 -12.34
C HIS A 131 -7.82 -10.38 -11.39
N GLY A 132 -8.64 -9.72 -10.59
CA GLY A 132 -8.19 -8.62 -9.72
C GLY A 132 -7.11 -9.00 -8.72
N MET A 133 -7.08 -10.28 -8.31
CA MET A 133 -6.04 -10.80 -7.41
C MET A 133 -4.65 -10.84 -8.04
N ASP A 134 -4.54 -10.88 -9.37
CA ASP A 134 -3.26 -10.91 -10.10
C ASP A 134 -2.61 -9.52 -10.22
N CYS A 135 -3.31 -8.47 -9.79
CA CYS A 135 -2.77 -7.12 -9.76
C CYS A 135 -1.57 -7.04 -8.80
N ILE A 136 -0.40 -6.61 -9.28
CA ILE A 136 0.81 -6.44 -8.45
C ILE A 136 0.88 -5.09 -7.74
N GLU A 137 -0.17 -4.27 -7.82
CA GLU A 137 -0.29 -2.97 -7.14
C GLU A 137 0.86 -1.98 -7.46
N CYS A 138 1.42 -2.07 -8.64
CA CYS A 138 2.58 -1.26 -9.06
C CYS A 138 2.30 0.25 -9.17
N GLY A 139 1.04 0.68 -9.18
CA GLY A 139 0.64 2.08 -9.25
C GLY A 139 0.64 2.70 -10.65
N ALA A 140 1.15 2.03 -11.69
CA ALA A 140 1.27 2.59 -13.04
C ALA A 140 -0.07 3.09 -13.62
N CYS A 141 -1.15 2.36 -13.40
CA CYS A 141 -2.50 2.75 -13.84
C CYS A 141 -3.02 4.01 -13.14
N ALA A 142 -2.76 4.17 -11.84
CA ALA A 142 -3.14 5.37 -11.09
C ALA A 142 -2.31 6.58 -11.51
N TYR A 143 -0.99 6.40 -11.68
CA TYR A 143 -0.08 7.44 -12.11
C TYR A 143 -0.43 8.02 -13.50
N THR A 144 -0.75 7.15 -14.47
CA THR A 144 -1.07 7.60 -15.84
C THR A 144 -2.51 8.11 -16.01
N CYS A 145 -3.36 8.01 -14.97
CA CYS A 145 -4.77 8.37 -15.07
C CYS A 145 -4.95 9.90 -15.12
N PRO A 146 -5.44 10.49 -16.23
CA PRO A 146 -5.66 11.93 -16.31
C PRO A 146 -6.79 12.41 -15.38
N ALA A 147 -7.73 11.53 -15.04
CA ALA A 147 -8.80 11.80 -14.07
C ALA A 147 -8.39 11.51 -12.62
N ARG A 148 -7.12 11.16 -12.36
CA ARG A 148 -6.56 10.90 -11.02
C ARG A 148 -7.36 9.92 -10.16
N LEU A 149 -7.99 8.91 -10.80
CA LEU A 149 -8.72 7.87 -10.08
C LEU A 149 -7.79 7.11 -9.13
N PRO A 150 -8.22 6.82 -7.89
CA PRO A 150 -7.43 6.09 -6.90
C PRO A 150 -7.39 4.58 -7.18
N LEU A 151 -6.98 4.18 -8.39
CA LEU A 151 -7.07 2.80 -8.90
C LEU A 151 -6.31 1.82 -8.00
N THR A 152 -5.06 2.14 -7.66
CA THR A 152 -4.21 1.25 -6.83
C THR A 152 -4.80 1.06 -5.45
N HIS A 153 -5.33 2.12 -4.85
CA HIS A 153 -5.98 2.06 -3.54
C HIS A 153 -7.24 1.19 -3.59
N ALA A 154 -8.08 1.39 -4.61
CA ALA A 154 -9.29 0.58 -4.80
C ALA A 154 -8.97 -0.91 -4.93
N PHE A 155 -7.91 -1.27 -5.68
CA PHE A 155 -7.50 -2.68 -5.86
C PHE A 155 -6.96 -3.30 -4.57
N ARG A 156 -6.23 -2.54 -3.75
CA ARG A 156 -5.83 -2.97 -2.40
C ARG A 156 -7.03 -3.26 -1.52
N MET A 157 -8.01 -2.37 -1.51
CA MET A 157 -9.25 -2.57 -0.77
C MET A 157 -10.03 -3.80 -1.27
N GLY A 158 -10.06 -4.03 -2.59
CA GLY A 158 -10.65 -5.23 -3.18
C GLY A 158 -9.96 -6.51 -2.70
N LYS A 159 -8.63 -6.56 -2.77
CA LYS A 159 -7.84 -7.68 -2.25
C LYS A 159 -8.04 -7.91 -0.77
N GLN A 160 -8.08 -6.86 0.02
CA GLN A 160 -8.31 -6.97 1.46
C GLN A 160 -9.68 -7.58 1.77
N LYS A 161 -10.72 -7.17 1.05
CA LYS A 161 -12.06 -7.76 1.18
C LYS A 161 -12.04 -9.27 0.88
N VAL A 162 -11.41 -9.67 -0.22
CA VAL A 162 -11.29 -11.09 -0.60
C VAL A 162 -10.50 -11.87 0.46
N ASN A 163 -9.36 -11.35 0.89
CA ASN A 163 -8.53 -12.02 1.88
C ASN A 163 -9.24 -12.14 3.24
N ASN A 164 -9.93 -11.11 3.68
CA ASN A 164 -10.72 -11.16 4.92
C ASN A 164 -11.84 -12.21 4.83
N ALA A 165 -12.53 -12.30 3.69
CA ALA A 165 -13.55 -13.32 3.47
C ALA A 165 -12.95 -14.74 3.50
N ARG A 166 -11.79 -14.95 2.87
CA ARG A 166 -11.07 -16.24 2.91
C ARG A 166 -10.62 -16.61 4.33
N MET A 167 -10.08 -15.65 5.08
CA MET A 167 -9.68 -15.88 6.47
C MET A 167 -10.87 -16.23 7.36
N ALA A 168 -12.00 -15.53 7.21
CA ALA A 168 -13.22 -15.81 7.94
C ALA A 168 -13.80 -17.21 7.61
N ALA A 169 -13.78 -17.60 6.33
CA ALA A 169 -14.21 -18.93 5.91
C ALA A 169 -13.31 -20.04 6.48
N LYS A 170 -11.98 -19.81 6.46
CA LYS A 170 -11.02 -20.76 7.05
C LYS A 170 -11.22 -20.92 8.56
N ALA A 171 -11.38 -19.82 9.29
CA ALA A 171 -11.61 -19.85 10.73
C ALA A 171 -12.92 -20.60 11.09
N LYS A 172 -13.99 -20.43 10.31
CA LYS A 172 -15.24 -21.18 10.49
C LYS A 172 -15.03 -22.68 10.27
N ALA A 173 -14.36 -23.06 9.20
CA ALA A 173 -14.09 -24.46 8.88
C ALA A 173 -13.21 -25.14 9.96
N GLU A 174 -12.23 -24.43 10.52
CA GLU A 174 -11.41 -24.93 11.62
C GLU A 174 -12.22 -25.09 12.92
N ALA A 175 -13.10 -24.14 13.23
CA ALA A 175 -13.99 -24.22 14.38
C ALA A 175 -14.98 -25.39 14.27
N GLU A 176 -15.54 -25.63 13.08
CA GLU A 176 -16.45 -26.76 12.82
C GLU A 176 -15.73 -28.12 12.97
N LYS A 177 -14.49 -28.25 12.47
CA LYS A 177 -13.67 -29.44 12.67
C LYS A 177 -13.39 -29.71 14.14
N ALA A 178 -12.94 -28.70 14.87
CA ALA A 178 -12.67 -28.81 16.30
C ALA A 178 -13.93 -29.18 17.13
N ALA A 179 -15.10 -28.70 16.70
CA ALA A 179 -16.37 -29.07 17.33
C ALA A 179 -16.81 -30.50 17.01
N ALA A 180 -16.50 -31.00 15.82
CA ALA A 180 -16.77 -32.39 15.42
C ALA A 180 -15.88 -33.37 16.20
N GLU A 181 -14.59 -33.12 16.29
CA GLU A 181 -13.63 -33.93 17.07
C GLU A 181 -13.99 -34.03 18.56
N LYS A 182 -14.53 -32.95 19.15
CA LYS A 182 -15.00 -32.98 20.55
C LYS A 182 -16.28 -33.77 20.77
N LYS A 183 -17.04 -34.07 19.72
CA LYS A 183 -18.26 -34.90 19.82
C LYS A 183 -18.00 -36.39 19.65
N GLU A 184 -16.85 -36.74 19.05
CA GLU A 184 -16.42 -38.13 18.82
C GLU A 184 -15.56 -38.68 19.97
N ALA A 185 -15.05 -37.82 20.85
CA ALA A 185 -14.25 -38.16 22.03
C ALA A 185 -15.12 -38.20 23.32
#